data_18ad4f747400a33a2bd42d9a19d876be
#
_entry.id   18ad4f747400a33a2bd42d9a19d876be
#
_cell.length_a   1.000
_cell.length_b   1.000
_cell.length_c   1.000
_cell.angle_alpha   90.00
_cell.angle_beta   90.00
_cell.angle_gamma   90.00
#
_symmetry.space_group_name_H-M   'P 1'
#
loop_
_entity.id
_entity.type
_entity.pdbx_description
1 polymer ?
#
loop_
_entity_poly.entity_id
_entity_poly.type
_entity_poly.pdbx_seq_one_letter_code
_entity_poly.pdbx_strand_id
1 'polypeptide(L)'
;MLIDLKFDSEDGSLRVPKINLHLFQGMLYNLLPVAFAQFLHDTGFETEKRRFKLFAFSWPRGKGKPVFMDNHLVFKTPLRITISTPIKETVSGITDGALGKSSVRIGNSTLFCSGILTRNPLVEREEINLYTLSPITCYSTLYKKTGEPYTLYHSPVESEFISQIHTNLARKYNALFPDRAIPEGNVRITPSGEIREQIARFRPDDPRPIKGWWGRFHLQGPRELLQTALDCGLGAKNSAGFGCVEPARSRNQIAISSESR
;
A
#
# COMPACT_ATOMS: atom_id res chain seq x y z
N MET A 1 -3.85 0.89 -11.32
CA MET A 1 -4.33 2.29 -11.22
C MET A 1 -4.00 2.86 -9.84
N LEU A 2 -3.65 4.14 -9.75
CA LEU A 2 -3.40 4.86 -8.49
C LEU A 2 -4.50 5.90 -8.27
N ILE A 3 -5.04 5.96 -7.06
CA ILE A 3 -6.07 6.91 -6.63
C ILE A 3 -5.46 7.75 -5.50
N ASP A 4 -5.26 9.03 -5.72
CA ASP A 4 -4.83 9.97 -4.70
C ASP A 4 -6.07 10.65 -4.10
N LEU A 5 -6.37 10.38 -2.85
CA LEU A 5 -7.42 11.06 -2.08
C LEU A 5 -6.78 12.18 -1.25
N LYS A 6 -7.39 13.35 -1.28
CA LYS A 6 -7.08 14.47 -0.38
C LYS A 6 -8.23 14.69 0.58
N PHE A 7 -7.90 14.84 1.84
CA PHE A 7 -8.86 15.10 2.91
C PHE A 7 -8.46 16.36 3.69
N ASP A 8 -9.43 17.17 3.97
CA ASP A 8 -9.31 18.33 4.87
C ASP A 8 -10.15 18.14 6.12
N SER A 9 -9.90 18.93 7.15
CA SER A 9 -10.67 19.00 8.38
C SER A 9 -10.96 20.47 8.70
N GLU A 10 -12.03 20.76 9.44
CA GLU A 10 -12.36 22.12 9.88
C GLU A 10 -11.25 22.75 10.70
N ASP A 11 -10.60 21.94 11.56
CA ASP A 11 -9.50 22.40 12.42
C ASP A 11 -8.13 22.46 11.71
N GLY A 12 -8.06 22.18 10.40
CA GLY A 12 -6.81 22.15 9.65
C GLY A 12 -5.84 21.02 10.08
N SER A 13 -6.31 20.06 10.88
CA SER A 13 -5.47 18.98 11.41
C SER A 13 -6.23 17.67 11.61
N LEU A 14 -5.51 16.55 11.58
CA LEU A 14 -5.99 15.22 11.96
C LEU A 14 -5.17 14.72 13.15
N ARG A 15 -5.83 14.38 14.24
CA ARG A 15 -5.23 13.74 15.41
C ARG A 15 -5.62 12.27 15.50
N VAL A 16 -4.64 11.38 15.46
CA VAL A 16 -4.83 9.92 15.54
C VAL A 16 -3.88 9.30 16.54
N PRO A 17 -4.23 8.18 17.18
CA PRO A 17 -3.30 7.44 18.03
C PRO A 17 -2.02 7.06 17.30
N LYS A 18 -0.92 6.82 18.02
CA LYS A 18 0.36 6.37 17.43
C LYS A 18 0.19 5.10 16.59
N ILE A 19 -0.68 4.19 17.02
CA ILE A 19 -1.03 2.96 16.29
C ILE A 19 -2.35 3.21 15.58
N ASN A 20 -2.31 3.45 14.28
CA ASN A 20 -3.45 4.01 13.54
C ASN A 20 -3.74 3.36 12.18
N LEU A 21 -2.91 2.43 11.68
CA LEU A 21 -3.09 1.86 10.34
C LEU A 21 -4.47 1.20 10.15
N HIS A 22 -5.01 0.55 11.20
CA HIS A 22 -6.35 -0.04 11.18
C HIS A 22 -7.47 1.01 11.01
N LEU A 23 -7.27 2.25 11.49
CA LEU A 23 -8.23 3.34 11.31
C LEU A 23 -8.29 3.79 9.85
N PHE A 24 -7.14 3.89 9.19
CA PHE A 24 -7.07 4.21 7.76
C PHE A 24 -7.63 3.08 6.90
N GLN A 25 -7.33 1.82 7.23
CA GLN A 25 -7.97 0.69 6.56
C GLN A 25 -9.50 0.74 6.74
N GLY A 26 -10.00 0.93 7.96
CA GLY A 26 -11.43 1.03 8.23
C GLY A 26 -12.09 2.17 7.45
N MET A 27 -11.44 3.33 7.37
CA MET A 27 -11.92 4.45 6.55
C MET A 27 -12.04 4.05 5.08
N LEU A 28 -11.04 3.39 4.49
CA LEU A 28 -11.09 2.93 3.10
C LEU A 28 -12.22 1.91 2.87
N TYR A 29 -12.41 0.96 3.78
CA TYR A 29 -13.51 0.00 3.70
C TYR A 29 -14.88 0.69 3.81
N ASN A 30 -14.99 1.73 4.64
CA ASN A 30 -16.22 2.51 4.77
C ASN A 30 -16.57 3.35 3.53
N LEU A 31 -15.62 3.61 2.64
CA LEU A 31 -15.89 4.25 1.35
C LEU A 31 -16.51 3.28 0.33
N LEU A 32 -16.22 1.98 0.45
CA LEU A 32 -16.72 0.96 -0.47
C LEU A 32 -18.21 0.66 -0.26
N PRO A 33 -18.93 0.18 -1.30
CA PRO A 33 -20.25 -0.41 -1.12
C PRO A 33 -20.18 -1.58 -0.11
N VAL A 34 -21.19 -1.66 0.78
CA VAL A 34 -21.18 -2.61 1.92
C VAL A 34 -20.93 -4.06 1.47
N ALA A 35 -21.63 -4.53 0.44
CA ALA A 35 -21.48 -5.89 -0.06
C ALA A 35 -20.07 -6.16 -0.59
N PHE A 36 -19.45 -5.18 -1.27
CA PHE A 36 -18.11 -5.33 -1.79
C PHE A 36 -17.05 -5.24 -0.69
N ALA A 37 -17.25 -4.35 0.30
CA ALA A 37 -16.40 -4.29 1.49
C ALA A 37 -16.42 -5.64 2.25
N GLN A 38 -17.59 -6.24 2.42
CA GLN A 38 -17.74 -7.55 3.03
C GLN A 38 -17.07 -8.65 2.22
N PHE A 39 -17.26 -8.69 0.89
CA PHE A 39 -16.54 -9.61 0.00
C PHE A 39 -15.03 -9.49 0.18
N LEU A 40 -14.47 -8.28 0.15
CA LEU A 40 -13.05 -8.07 0.36
C LEU A 40 -12.59 -8.51 1.76
N HIS A 41 -13.42 -8.32 2.79
CA HIS A 41 -13.09 -8.71 4.16
C HIS A 41 -13.06 -10.23 4.32
N ASP A 42 -14.10 -10.92 3.89
CA ASP A 42 -14.35 -12.33 4.21
C ASP A 42 -13.71 -13.28 3.18
N THR A 43 -13.85 -12.97 1.91
CA THR A 43 -13.42 -13.84 0.80
C THR A 43 -12.21 -13.25 0.08
N GLY A 44 -12.38 -12.10 -0.57
CA GLY A 44 -11.38 -11.51 -1.46
C GLY A 44 -11.17 -12.35 -2.73
N PHE A 45 -10.04 -12.14 -3.39
CA PHE A 45 -9.66 -12.85 -4.61
C PHE A 45 -8.80 -14.05 -4.25
N GLU A 46 -9.29 -15.24 -4.56
CA GLU A 46 -8.65 -16.49 -4.15
C GLU A 46 -7.72 -17.04 -5.23
N THR A 47 -6.63 -17.65 -4.77
CA THR A 47 -5.84 -18.62 -5.50
C THR A 47 -5.84 -19.90 -4.67
N GLU A 48 -5.33 -21.03 -5.21
CA GLU A 48 -5.32 -22.35 -4.55
C GLU A 48 -4.92 -22.35 -3.07
N LYS A 49 -4.12 -21.37 -2.64
CA LYS A 49 -3.55 -21.35 -1.27
C LYS A 49 -3.62 -20.00 -0.56
N ARG A 50 -4.14 -18.95 -1.19
CA ARG A 50 -4.13 -17.60 -0.57
C ARG A 50 -5.29 -16.73 -1.06
N ARG A 51 -5.69 -15.82 -0.18
CA ARG A 51 -6.69 -14.78 -0.43
C ARG A 51 -6.03 -13.42 -0.53
N PHE A 52 -6.34 -12.68 -1.58
CA PHE A 52 -5.84 -11.34 -1.81
C PHE A 52 -6.99 -10.33 -1.80
N LYS A 53 -6.69 -9.12 -1.33
CA LYS A 53 -7.62 -7.98 -1.43
C LYS A 53 -7.35 -7.17 -2.71
N LEU A 54 -6.21 -7.38 -3.34
CA LEU A 54 -5.72 -6.78 -4.59
C LEU A 54 -5.75 -5.24 -4.57
N PHE A 55 -5.50 -4.65 -3.40
CA PHE A 55 -5.19 -3.23 -3.26
C PHE A 55 -4.10 -3.02 -2.22
N ALA A 56 -3.37 -1.91 -2.37
CA ALA A 56 -2.46 -1.41 -1.36
C ALA A 56 -2.75 0.07 -1.10
N PHE A 57 -2.37 0.58 0.06
CA PHE A 57 -2.48 2.00 0.34
C PHE A 57 -1.23 2.57 1.01
N SER A 58 -1.00 3.85 0.74
CA SER A 58 0.11 4.60 1.33
C SER A 58 -0.13 4.89 2.80
N TRP A 59 0.94 5.13 3.54
CA TRP A 59 0.78 5.82 4.80
C TRP A 59 0.29 7.25 4.57
N PRO A 60 -0.49 7.81 5.53
CA PRO A 60 -1.03 9.15 5.39
C PRO A 60 0.09 10.19 5.35
N ARG A 61 -0.03 11.17 4.47
CA ARG A 61 0.91 12.28 4.32
C ARG A 61 0.16 13.59 4.45
N GLY A 62 0.47 14.33 5.51
CA GLY A 62 -0.03 15.68 5.72
C GLY A 62 0.87 16.74 5.11
N LYS A 63 0.54 18.01 5.34
CA LYS A 63 1.35 19.15 4.99
C LYS A 63 2.54 19.25 5.98
N GLY A 64 3.70 18.77 5.54
CA GLY A 64 4.89 18.61 6.39
C GLY A 64 4.91 17.29 7.18
N LYS A 65 5.87 17.18 8.11
CA LYS A 65 5.98 16.00 8.97
C LYS A 65 4.93 16.01 10.07
N PRO A 66 4.31 14.87 10.44
CA PRO A 66 3.41 14.83 11.58
C PRO A 66 4.17 15.14 12.88
N VAL A 67 3.49 15.77 13.81
CA VAL A 67 4.00 16.06 15.15
C VAL A 67 3.49 14.98 16.11
N PHE A 68 4.37 14.48 16.97
CA PHE A 68 3.98 13.56 18.03
C PHE A 68 3.67 14.35 19.29
N MET A 69 2.44 14.23 19.79
CA MET A 69 1.94 14.93 20.97
C MET A 69 0.95 14.03 21.73
N ASP A 70 1.12 13.90 23.05
CA ASP A 70 0.23 13.17 23.96
C ASP A 70 -0.16 11.76 23.43
N ASN A 71 0.83 10.97 23.02
CA ASN A 71 0.65 9.63 22.45
C ASN A 71 -0.17 9.60 21.13
N HIS A 72 -0.31 10.74 20.46
CA HIS A 72 -0.99 10.90 19.17
C HIS A 72 -0.03 11.43 18.11
N LEU A 73 -0.34 11.10 16.86
CA LEU A 73 0.23 11.76 15.69
C LEU A 73 -0.75 12.82 15.22
N VAL A 74 -0.26 14.05 15.05
CA VAL A 74 -1.02 15.18 14.53
C VAL A 74 -0.50 15.51 13.14
N PHE A 75 -1.35 15.35 12.14
CA PHE A 75 -1.07 15.70 10.76
C PHE A 75 -1.74 17.03 10.42
N LYS A 76 -1.04 17.94 9.77
CA LYS A 76 -1.65 19.13 9.15
C LYS A 76 -2.33 18.71 7.84
N THR A 77 -3.56 19.17 7.62
CA THR A 77 -4.29 18.92 6.36
C THR A 77 -3.83 19.88 5.25
N PRO A 78 -4.07 19.60 3.96
CA PRO A 78 -4.73 18.41 3.46
C PRO A 78 -3.91 17.12 3.69
N LEU A 79 -4.61 16.08 4.11
CA LEU A 79 -4.05 14.74 4.24
C LEU A 79 -4.17 14.03 2.90
N ARG A 80 -3.09 13.42 2.43
CA ARG A 80 -3.09 12.62 1.21
C ARG A 80 -2.93 11.13 1.53
N ILE A 81 -3.76 10.30 0.89
CA ILE A 81 -3.65 8.84 0.90
C ILE A 81 -3.72 8.38 -0.55
N THR A 82 -2.75 7.59 -0.96
CA THR A 82 -2.71 6.97 -2.29
C THR A 82 -3.13 5.52 -2.16
N ILE A 83 -4.06 5.06 -2.99
CA ILE A 83 -4.49 3.68 -3.09
C ILE A 83 -4.08 3.15 -4.46
N SER A 84 -3.51 1.95 -4.52
CA SER A 84 -3.24 1.24 -5.75
C SER A 84 -4.14 0.02 -5.86
N THR A 85 -4.80 -0.18 -7.00
CA THR A 85 -5.63 -1.34 -7.30
C THR A 85 -5.89 -1.45 -8.80
N PRO A 86 -5.98 -2.66 -9.37
CA PRO A 86 -6.46 -2.90 -10.73
C PRO A 86 -7.98 -3.15 -10.78
N ILE A 87 -8.64 -3.32 -9.63
CA ILE A 87 -10.03 -3.73 -9.53
C ILE A 87 -10.94 -2.51 -9.72
N LYS A 88 -11.75 -2.53 -10.77
CA LYS A 88 -12.66 -1.43 -11.14
C LYS A 88 -13.65 -1.10 -10.04
N GLU A 89 -14.22 -2.12 -9.40
CA GLU A 89 -15.16 -1.99 -8.29
C GLU A 89 -14.52 -1.32 -7.07
N THR A 90 -13.23 -1.56 -6.82
CA THR A 90 -12.49 -0.84 -5.78
C THR A 90 -12.30 0.62 -6.17
N VAL A 91 -11.96 0.89 -7.43
CA VAL A 91 -11.76 2.27 -7.92
C VAL A 91 -13.07 3.06 -7.82
N SER A 92 -14.15 2.58 -8.45
CA SER A 92 -15.45 3.26 -8.42
C SER A 92 -15.98 3.39 -6.97
N GLY A 93 -15.95 2.30 -6.19
CA GLY A 93 -16.43 2.32 -4.81
C GLY A 93 -15.71 3.36 -3.95
N ILE A 94 -14.38 3.46 -4.04
CA ILE A 94 -13.60 4.45 -3.29
C ILE A 94 -13.88 5.87 -3.80
N THR A 95 -13.93 6.11 -5.11
CA THR A 95 -14.15 7.44 -5.67
C THR A 95 -15.58 7.93 -5.40
N ASP A 96 -16.58 7.09 -5.65
CA ASP A 96 -18.00 7.42 -5.43
C ASP A 96 -18.29 7.59 -3.94
N GLY A 97 -17.73 6.72 -3.08
CA GLY A 97 -17.86 6.84 -1.64
C GLY A 97 -17.19 8.09 -1.07
N ALA A 98 -16.06 8.50 -1.63
CA ALA A 98 -15.37 9.73 -1.20
C ALA A 98 -16.07 11.01 -1.68
N LEU A 99 -16.73 10.98 -2.85
CA LEU A 99 -17.50 12.10 -3.39
C LEU A 99 -18.92 12.17 -2.79
N GLY A 100 -19.55 11.01 -2.59
CA GLY A 100 -20.94 10.93 -2.13
C GLY A 100 -21.14 11.17 -0.64
N LYS A 101 -20.09 11.09 0.18
CA LYS A 101 -20.18 11.33 1.62
C LYS A 101 -19.74 12.74 1.96
N SER A 102 -20.57 13.47 2.70
CA SER A 102 -20.24 14.81 3.21
C SER A 102 -19.02 14.79 4.11
N SER A 103 -18.78 13.69 4.83
CA SER A 103 -17.61 13.51 5.69
C SER A 103 -17.25 12.04 5.87
N VAL A 104 -16.01 11.80 6.24
CA VAL A 104 -15.47 10.48 6.64
C VAL A 104 -14.85 10.58 8.03
N ARG A 105 -14.95 9.50 8.81
CA ARG A 105 -14.37 9.44 10.15
C ARG A 105 -13.10 8.63 10.18
N ILE A 106 -12.08 9.15 10.88
CA ILE A 106 -10.86 8.43 11.23
C ILE A 106 -10.67 8.55 12.74
N GLY A 107 -10.94 7.48 13.47
CA GLY A 107 -11.04 7.52 14.92
C GLY A 107 -12.11 8.52 15.37
N ASN A 108 -11.73 9.52 16.17
CA ASN A 108 -12.62 10.57 16.65
C ASN A 108 -12.63 11.82 15.76
N SER A 109 -11.83 11.86 14.71
CA SER A 109 -11.74 13.02 13.82
C SER A 109 -12.65 12.87 12.61
N THR A 110 -13.22 13.99 12.18
CA THR A 110 -14.05 14.10 10.97
C THR A 110 -13.25 14.79 9.87
N LEU A 111 -13.23 14.22 8.69
CA LEU A 111 -12.57 14.75 7.51
C LEU A 111 -13.58 14.83 6.35
N PHE A 112 -13.33 15.70 5.40
CA PHE A 112 -14.06 15.77 4.15
C PHE A 112 -13.10 15.63 2.95
N CYS A 113 -13.57 14.97 1.90
CA CYS A 113 -12.78 14.79 0.69
C CYS A 113 -12.70 16.12 -0.05
N SER A 114 -11.49 16.68 -0.16
CA SER A 114 -11.22 17.95 -0.86
C SER A 114 -10.62 17.75 -2.25
N GLY A 115 -10.35 16.53 -2.66
CA GLY A 115 -9.88 16.23 -4.01
C GLY A 115 -9.57 14.77 -4.26
N ILE A 116 -9.78 14.37 -5.49
CA ILE A 116 -9.45 13.03 -6.00
C ILE A 116 -8.67 13.19 -7.30
N LEU A 117 -7.57 12.46 -7.42
CA LEU A 117 -6.79 12.36 -8.64
C LEU A 117 -6.55 10.89 -8.96
N THR A 118 -6.93 10.45 -10.14
CA THR A 118 -6.62 9.10 -10.62
C THR A 118 -5.48 9.15 -11.63
N ARG A 119 -4.56 8.18 -11.52
CA ARG A 119 -3.42 8.01 -12.45
C ARG A 119 -3.32 6.56 -12.84
N ASN A 120 -2.97 6.29 -14.08
CA ASN A 120 -2.80 4.93 -14.58
C ASN A 120 -1.39 4.74 -15.18
N PRO A 121 -0.34 4.68 -14.34
CA PRO A 121 1.01 4.45 -14.84
C PRO A 121 1.11 3.06 -15.46
N LEU A 122 1.67 2.98 -16.67
CA LEU A 122 1.89 1.75 -17.39
C LEU A 122 3.38 1.37 -17.35
N VAL A 123 3.64 0.08 -17.20
CA VAL A 123 4.98 -0.48 -17.33
C VAL A 123 5.24 -0.80 -18.79
N GLU A 124 6.13 -0.04 -19.43
CA GLU A 124 6.44 -0.17 -20.87
C GLU A 124 7.65 -1.08 -21.12
N ARG A 125 8.50 -1.29 -20.12
CA ARG A 125 9.76 -2.05 -20.22
C ARG A 125 9.80 -3.17 -19.18
N GLU A 126 10.72 -4.10 -19.36
CA GLU A 126 10.99 -5.18 -18.41
C GLU A 126 11.82 -4.71 -17.19
N GLU A 127 11.77 -3.43 -16.92
CA GLU A 127 12.38 -2.80 -15.75
C GLU A 127 11.61 -1.56 -15.32
N ILE A 128 11.61 -1.27 -14.02
CA ILE A 128 10.99 -0.06 -13.46
C ILE A 128 11.69 0.35 -12.17
N ASN A 129 11.85 1.66 -11.98
CA ASN A 129 12.23 2.24 -10.71
C ASN A 129 10.99 2.66 -9.93
N LEU A 130 10.91 2.20 -8.69
CA LEU A 130 9.78 2.45 -7.80
C LEU A 130 10.22 3.20 -6.55
N TYR A 131 9.29 3.99 -6.01
CA TYR A 131 9.38 4.60 -4.70
C TYR A 131 8.27 4.08 -3.80
N THR A 132 8.58 3.77 -2.55
CA THR A 132 7.59 3.26 -1.59
C THR A 132 6.74 4.39 -1.02
N LEU A 133 5.43 4.19 -1.04
CA LEU A 133 4.44 5.04 -0.37
C LEU A 133 3.98 4.45 0.96
N SER A 134 4.29 3.18 1.18
CA SER A 134 4.25 2.48 2.47
C SER A 134 5.31 1.39 2.49
N PRO A 135 5.81 0.97 3.68
CA PRO A 135 6.94 0.04 3.78
C PRO A 135 6.61 -1.30 3.10
N ILE A 136 7.57 -1.88 2.37
CA ILE A 136 7.42 -3.23 1.82
C ILE A 136 7.71 -4.23 2.94
N THR A 137 6.85 -5.23 3.13
CA THR A 137 7.06 -6.31 4.10
C THR A 137 7.06 -7.67 3.43
N CYS A 138 8.10 -8.46 3.73
CA CYS A 138 8.21 -9.88 3.37
C CYS A 138 8.56 -10.67 4.62
N TYR A 139 7.91 -11.82 4.82
CA TYR A 139 8.13 -12.64 6.00
C TYR A 139 7.81 -14.12 5.76
N SER A 140 8.48 -14.96 6.52
CA SER A 140 8.18 -16.40 6.67
C SER A 140 7.60 -16.67 8.05
N THR A 141 6.66 -17.61 8.13
CA THR A 141 6.22 -18.17 9.40
C THR A 141 7.00 -19.43 9.66
N LEU A 142 7.77 -19.43 10.72
CA LEU A 142 8.55 -20.56 11.20
C LEU A 142 7.95 -21.07 12.51
N TYR A 143 8.33 -22.28 12.92
CA TYR A 143 7.85 -22.89 14.17
C TYR A 143 9.03 -23.15 15.10
N LYS A 144 8.90 -22.75 16.36
CA LYS A 144 9.84 -23.12 17.40
C LYS A 144 9.79 -24.64 17.67
N LYS A 145 10.77 -25.17 18.38
CA LYS A 145 10.74 -26.56 18.84
C LYS A 145 9.51 -26.89 19.70
N THR A 146 8.92 -25.89 20.33
CA THR A 146 7.68 -25.96 21.13
C THR A 146 6.40 -26.04 20.27
N GLY A 147 6.50 -25.92 18.92
CA GLY A 147 5.35 -25.84 18.01
C GLY A 147 4.76 -24.43 17.87
N GLU A 148 5.21 -23.44 18.64
CA GLU A 148 4.74 -22.07 18.54
C GLU A 148 5.20 -21.40 17.24
N PRO A 149 4.30 -20.74 16.48
CA PRO A 149 4.70 -19.99 15.30
C PRO A 149 5.42 -18.69 15.68
N TYR A 150 6.45 -18.34 14.91
CA TYR A 150 7.07 -17.03 14.97
C TYR A 150 7.29 -16.48 13.56
N THR A 151 7.30 -15.15 13.43
CA THR A 151 7.46 -14.47 12.16
C THR A 151 8.90 -14.01 11.98
N LEU A 152 9.55 -14.49 10.92
CA LEU A 152 10.86 -14.02 10.47
C LEU A 152 10.66 -13.03 9.32
N TYR A 153 11.06 -11.78 9.51
CA TYR A 153 11.01 -10.73 8.48
C TYR A 153 12.31 -10.70 7.70
N HIS A 154 12.21 -10.65 6.36
CA HIS A 154 13.36 -10.66 5.46
C HIS A 154 13.72 -9.24 5.02
N SER A 155 15.01 -8.95 4.99
CA SER A 155 15.57 -7.68 4.51
C SER A 155 15.65 -7.65 2.97
N PRO A 156 15.52 -6.48 2.33
CA PRO A 156 15.62 -6.35 0.86
C PRO A 156 16.93 -6.83 0.23
N VAL A 157 17.98 -7.02 1.03
CA VAL A 157 19.28 -7.56 0.54
C VAL A 157 19.36 -9.08 0.63
N GLU A 158 18.38 -9.74 1.24
CA GLU A 158 18.34 -11.19 1.38
C GLU A 158 17.67 -11.85 0.15
N SER A 159 18.20 -12.99 -0.26
CA SER A 159 17.65 -13.77 -1.39
C SER A 159 16.20 -14.18 -1.17
N GLU A 160 15.84 -14.46 0.09
CA GLU A 160 14.47 -14.85 0.47
C GLU A 160 13.48 -13.71 0.24
N PHE A 161 13.85 -12.46 0.50
CA PHE A 161 13.01 -11.31 0.18
C PHE A 161 12.71 -11.24 -1.32
N ILE A 162 13.75 -11.39 -2.16
CA ILE A 162 13.64 -11.36 -3.62
C ILE A 162 12.71 -12.49 -4.11
N SER A 163 12.93 -13.71 -3.63
CA SER A 163 12.12 -14.88 -3.96
C SER A 163 10.66 -14.70 -3.57
N GLN A 164 10.40 -14.14 -2.38
CA GLN A 164 9.04 -13.89 -1.91
C GLN A 164 8.33 -12.79 -2.71
N ILE A 165 9.04 -11.74 -3.14
CA ILE A 165 8.45 -10.72 -4.02
C ILE A 165 8.00 -11.35 -5.34
N HIS A 166 8.86 -12.12 -6.01
CA HIS A 166 8.50 -12.81 -7.25
C HIS A 166 7.28 -13.72 -7.06
N THR A 167 7.35 -14.63 -6.08
CA THR A 167 6.27 -15.57 -5.79
C THR A 167 4.94 -14.87 -5.44
N ASN A 168 5.02 -13.76 -4.70
CA ASN A 168 3.83 -12.99 -4.33
C ASN A 168 3.19 -12.30 -5.54
N LEU A 169 4.01 -11.73 -6.45
CA LEU A 169 3.53 -11.11 -7.67
C LEU A 169 2.92 -12.13 -8.63
N ALA A 170 3.54 -13.29 -8.81
CA ALA A 170 3.01 -14.38 -9.63
C ALA A 170 1.62 -14.83 -9.12
N ARG A 171 1.47 -14.98 -7.80
CA ARG A 171 0.17 -15.34 -7.19
C ARG A 171 -0.88 -14.24 -7.33
N LYS A 172 -0.51 -12.96 -7.19
CA LYS A 172 -1.44 -11.84 -7.42
C LYS A 172 -1.88 -11.77 -8.88
N TYR A 173 -0.93 -11.99 -9.81
CA TYR A 173 -1.24 -12.06 -11.24
C TYR A 173 -2.23 -13.18 -11.54
N ASN A 174 -2.01 -14.39 -11.00
CA ASN A 174 -2.94 -15.50 -11.15
C ASN A 174 -4.32 -15.22 -10.53
N ALA A 175 -4.37 -14.51 -9.40
CA ALA A 175 -5.65 -14.09 -8.80
C ALA A 175 -6.39 -13.05 -9.65
N LEU A 176 -5.67 -12.22 -10.43
CA LEU A 176 -6.25 -11.24 -11.35
C LEU A 176 -6.69 -11.88 -12.67
N PHE A 177 -5.95 -12.85 -13.13
CA PHE A 177 -6.10 -13.46 -14.45
C PHE A 177 -6.06 -15.00 -14.34
N PRO A 178 -7.07 -15.62 -13.73
CA PRO A 178 -7.06 -17.06 -13.44
C PRO A 178 -6.95 -17.92 -14.71
N ASP A 179 -7.45 -17.41 -15.84
CA ASP A 179 -7.44 -18.10 -17.15
C ASP A 179 -6.17 -17.83 -17.97
N ARG A 180 -5.19 -17.10 -17.44
CA ARG A 180 -3.94 -16.79 -18.12
C ARG A 180 -2.77 -17.49 -17.47
N ALA A 181 -1.85 -17.98 -18.30
CA ALA A 181 -0.57 -18.46 -17.80
C ALA A 181 0.20 -17.35 -17.09
N ILE A 182 0.89 -17.70 -16.00
CA ILE A 182 1.80 -16.76 -15.34
C ILE A 182 2.94 -16.44 -16.32
N PRO A 183 3.28 -15.15 -16.52
CA PRO A 183 4.38 -14.76 -17.38
C PRO A 183 5.69 -15.46 -17.02
N GLU A 184 6.40 -15.96 -18.02
CA GLU A 184 7.69 -16.61 -17.82
C GLU A 184 8.78 -15.60 -17.42
N GLY A 185 9.69 -16.03 -16.58
CA GLY A 185 10.81 -15.22 -16.07
C GLY A 185 10.62 -14.79 -14.62
N ASN A 186 11.72 -14.40 -13.99
CA ASN A 186 11.78 -14.05 -12.58
C ASN A 186 11.78 -12.52 -12.39
N VAL A 187 11.01 -12.05 -11.41
CA VAL A 187 11.14 -10.67 -10.94
C VAL A 187 12.30 -10.59 -9.97
N ARG A 188 13.24 -9.70 -10.27
CA ARG A 188 14.33 -9.29 -9.37
C ARG A 188 14.00 -7.91 -8.81
N ILE A 189 14.28 -7.72 -7.53
CA ILE A 189 14.15 -6.44 -6.85
C ILE A 189 15.45 -6.11 -6.15
N THR A 190 15.95 -4.91 -6.35
CA THR A 190 17.18 -4.42 -5.71
C THR A 190 16.96 -3.02 -5.17
N PRO A 191 17.49 -2.68 -3.98
CA PRO A 191 17.51 -1.30 -3.52
C PRO A 191 18.27 -0.41 -4.50
N SER A 192 17.73 0.76 -4.85
CA SER A 192 18.36 1.76 -5.72
C SER A 192 18.73 3.03 -4.95
N GLY A 193 19.21 2.86 -3.72
CA GLY A 193 19.60 3.92 -2.80
C GLY A 193 19.45 3.48 -1.35
N GLU A 194 19.39 4.45 -0.45
CA GLU A 194 19.21 4.19 0.97
C GLU A 194 17.84 3.54 1.24
N ILE A 195 17.85 2.47 2.03
CA ILE A 195 16.67 1.80 2.57
C ILE A 195 16.58 2.02 4.07
N ARG A 196 15.38 2.21 4.57
CA ARG A 196 15.14 2.42 6.00
C ARG A 196 14.16 1.39 6.53
N GLU A 197 14.57 0.67 7.56
CA GLU A 197 13.70 -0.22 8.32
C GLU A 197 12.60 0.58 9.05
N GLN A 198 11.41 0.01 9.08
CA GLN A 198 10.27 0.52 9.81
C GLN A 198 9.60 -0.61 10.58
N ILE A 199 9.41 -0.40 11.88
CA ILE A 199 8.61 -1.28 12.72
C ILE A 199 7.30 -0.56 13.02
N ALA A 200 6.18 -1.24 12.79
CA ALA A 200 4.84 -0.72 13.06
C ALA A 200 3.96 -1.79 13.70
N ARG A 201 2.92 -1.38 14.41
CA ARG A 201 1.81 -2.24 14.82
C ARG A 201 0.57 -1.84 14.04
N PHE A 202 -0.21 -2.82 13.63
CA PHE A 202 -1.42 -2.57 12.87
C PHE A 202 -2.58 -2.11 13.76
N ARG A 203 -2.74 -2.76 14.93
CA ARG A 203 -3.76 -2.48 15.94
C ARG A 203 -3.13 -2.34 17.34
N PRO A 204 -3.77 -1.60 18.26
CA PRO A 204 -3.29 -1.49 19.63
C PRO A 204 -3.32 -2.82 20.40
N ASP A 205 -4.32 -3.66 20.13
CA ASP A 205 -4.57 -4.96 20.76
C ASP A 205 -3.74 -6.11 20.18
N ASP A 206 -3.10 -5.91 19.00
CA ASP A 206 -2.15 -6.88 18.45
C ASP A 206 -0.71 -6.49 18.85
N PRO A 207 -0.06 -7.21 19.77
CA PRO A 207 1.30 -6.90 20.19
C PRO A 207 2.36 -7.19 19.13
N ARG A 208 2.02 -7.97 18.09
CA ARG A 208 2.98 -8.41 17.07
C ARG A 208 3.41 -7.27 16.17
N PRO A 209 4.70 -6.91 16.17
CA PRO A 209 5.20 -5.88 15.27
C PRO A 209 5.24 -6.39 13.82
N ILE A 210 5.05 -5.48 12.89
CA ILE A 210 5.26 -5.71 11.46
C ILE A 210 6.49 -4.90 11.08
N LYS A 211 7.50 -5.59 10.53
CA LYS A 211 8.71 -4.97 10.01
C LYS A 211 8.58 -4.81 8.50
N GLY A 212 8.99 -3.66 7.99
CA GLY A 212 9.02 -3.38 6.55
C GLY A 212 10.08 -2.35 6.20
N TRP A 213 10.28 -2.07 4.92
CA TRP A 213 11.36 -1.23 4.42
C TRP A 213 10.85 -0.13 3.50
N TRP A 214 11.24 1.09 3.82
CA TRP A 214 11.11 2.24 2.95
C TRP A 214 12.31 2.33 2.03
N GLY A 215 12.10 2.87 0.82
CA GLY A 215 13.20 3.16 -0.08
C GLY A 215 12.79 3.32 -1.52
N ARG A 216 13.82 3.38 -2.36
CA ARG A 216 13.71 3.24 -3.81
C ARG A 216 14.18 1.86 -4.21
N PHE A 217 13.50 1.28 -5.16
CA PHE A 217 13.79 -0.07 -5.63
C PHE A 217 13.77 -0.09 -7.14
N HIS A 218 14.71 -0.82 -7.70
CA HIS A 218 14.75 -1.18 -9.10
C HIS A 218 14.20 -2.60 -9.26
N LEU A 219 13.20 -2.76 -10.10
CA LEU A 219 12.61 -4.05 -10.43
C LEU A 219 12.93 -4.39 -11.88
N GLN A 220 13.27 -5.66 -12.15
CA GLN A 220 13.47 -6.23 -13.47
C GLN A 220 12.67 -7.53 -13.59
N GLY A 221 12.04 -7.77 -14.75
CA GLY A 221 11.27 -8.99 -15.01
C GLY A 221 10.11 -8.75 -15.98
N PRO A 222 9.22 -9.74 -16.14
CA PRO A 222 8.08 -9.64 -17.06
C PRO A 222 7.21 -8.41 -16.76
N ARG A 223 6.88 -7.63 -17.79
CA ARG A 223 6.12 -6.38 -17.69
C ARG A 223 4.80 -6.53 -16.94
N GLU A 224 4.11 -7.64 -17.16
CA GLU A 224 2.82 -7.93 -16.52
C GLU A 224 2.97 -8.12 -15.00
N LEU A 225 4.06 -8.74 -14.54
CA LEU A 225 4.36 -8.86 -13.11
C LEU A 225 4.82 -7.53 -12.51
N LEU A 226 5.57 -6.72 -13.26
CA LEU A 226 5.93 -5.37 -12.83
C LEU A 226 4.70 -4.45 -12.77
N GLN A 227 3.75 -4.58 -13.71
CA GLN A 227 2.46 -3.88 -13.65
C GLN A 227 1.66 -4.32 -12.42
N THR A 228 1.64 -5.63 -12.12
CA THR A 228 0.99 -6.17 -10.91
C THR A 228 1.59 -5.57 -9.64
N ALA A 229 2.90 -5.31 -9.62
CA ALA A 229 3.54 -4.63 -8.49
C ALA A 229 3.03 -3.20 -8.28
N LEU A 230 2.83 -2.44 -9.35
CA LEU A 230 2.25 -1.09 -9.30
C LEU A 230 0.79 -1.11 -8.86
N ASP A 231 0.03 -2.05 -9.39
CA ASP A 231 -1.42 -2.08 -9.22
C ASP A 231 -1.83 -2.71 -7.88
N CYS A 232 -1.12 -3.74 -7.40
CA CYS A 232 -1.49 -4.49 -6.20
C CYS A 232 -0.52 -4.29 -5.02
N GLY A 233 0.55 -3.52 -5.23
CA GLY A 233 1.61 -3.35 -4.23
C GLY A 233 2.59 -4.53 -4.15
N LEU A 234 3.72 -4.29 -3.48
CA LEU A 234 4.82 -5.24 -3.28
C LEU A 234 4.71 -5.96 -1.93
N GLY A 235 5.09 -7.24 -1.91
CA GLY A 235 5.14 -8.05 -0.70
C GLY A 235 3.78 -8.33 -0.08
N ALA A 236 3.76 -8.51 1.24
CA ALA A 236 2.59 -8.91 2.00
C ALA A 236 1.89 -7.74 2.70
N LYS A 237 0.68 -7.99 3.27
CA LYS A 237 -0.09 -7.05 4.10
C LYS A 237 -0.47 -5.73 3.40
N ASN A 238 -0.66 -5.76 2.08
CA ASN A 238 -0.92 -4.56 1.27
C ASN A 238 -2.18 -3.82 1.72
N SER A 239 -3.28 -4.51 1.95
CA SER A 239 -4.52 -3.93 2.47
C SER A 239 -4.45 -3.47 3.93
N ALA A 240 -3.34 -3.72 4.61
CA ALA A 240 -3.04 -3.22 5.96
C ALA A 240 -2.08 -2.03 5.96
N GLY A 241 -1.80 -1.42 4.79
CA GLY A 241 -0.94 -0.25 4.65
C GLY A 241 0.54 -0.57 4.46
N PHE A 242 0.84 -1.64 3.73
CA PHE A 242 2.20 -2.02 3.39
C PHE A 242 2.35 -2.21 1.88
N GLY A 243 3.54 -1.93 1.36
CA GLY A 243 3.93 -2.24 -0.01
C GLY A 243 3.26 -1.42 -1.11
N CYS A 244 2.57 -0.32 -0.79
CA CYS A 244 2.11 0.63 -1.79
C CYS A 244 3.31 1.34 -2.42
N VAL A 245 3.39 1.37 -3.75
CA VAL A 245 4.51 1.93 -4.50
C VAL A 245 4.01 2.79 -5.65
N GLU A 246 4.86 3.71 -6.12
CA GLU A 246 4.64 4.46 -7.35
C GLU A 246 5.93 4.52 -8.18
N PRO A 247 5.85 4.80 -9.50
CA PRO A 247 7.03 5.02 -10.32
C PRO A 247 7.89 6.14 -9.75
N ALA A 248 9.20 5.90 -9.62
CA ALA A 248 10.12 6.94 -9.23
C ALA A 248 10.22 7.98 -10.34
N ARG A 249 10.00 9.24 -10.02
CA ARG A 249 10.17 10.34 -10.99
C ARG A 249 11.61 10.38 -11.46
N SER A 250 11.82 10.44 -12.76
CA SER A 250 13.14 10.70 -13.32
C SER A 250 13.62 12.10 -12.90
N ARG A 251 14.95 12.28 -12.75
CA ARG A 251 15.53 13.60 -12.40
C ARG A 251 15.04 14.73 -13.30
N ASN A 252 14.77 14.44 -14.58
CA ASN A 252 14.29 15.43 -15.55
C ASN A 252 12.84 15.89 -15.31
N GLN A 253 12.00 15.12 -14.62
CA GLN A 253 10.63 15.52 -14.27
C GLN A 253 10.56 16.39 -13.01
N ILE A 254 11.61 16.41 -12.19
CA ILE A 254 11.69 17.23 -10.99
C ILE A 254 11.99 18.69 -11.37
N ALA A 255 12.76 18.93 -12.43
CA ALA A 255 13.11 20.29 -12.88
C ALA A 255 11.90 21.08 -13.40
N ILE A 256 10.98 20.42 -14.12
CA ILE A 256 9.80 21.08 -14.71
C ILE A 256 8.75 21.47 -13.64
N SER A 257 8.69 20.75 -12.53
CA SER A 257 7.71 21.05 -11.45
C SER A 257 8.19 22.13 -10.46
N SER A 258 9.45 22.54 -10.52
CA SER A 258 10.00 23.64 -9.69
C SER A 258 9.85 25.03 -10.36
N GLU A 259 9.60 25.08 -11.67
CA GLU A 259 9.41 26.34 -12.42
C GLU A 259 7.94 26.79 -12.49
N SER A 260 6.99 26.01 -11.95
CA SER A 260 5.55 26.33 -11.94
C SER A 260 4.98 26.53 -10.53
N ARG A 261 5.77 27.12 -9.63
CA ARG A 261 5.31 27.54 -8.29
C ARG A 261 5.52 29.02 -8.08
#